data_a7f12312ea3f208cda7576fdf19426de
#
_entry.id   a7f12312ea3f208cda7576fdf19426de
#
_cell.length_a   1.000
_cell.length_b   1.000
_cell.length_c   1.000
_cell.angle_alpha   90.00
_cell.angle_beta   90.00
_cell.angle_gamma   90.00
#
_symmetry.space_group_name_H-M   'P 1'
#
loop_
_entity.id
_entity.type
_entity.pdbx_description
1 polymer ?
#
loop_
_entity_poly.entity_id
_entity_poly.type
_entity_poly.pdbx_seq_one_letter_code
_entity_poly.pdbx_strand_id
1 'polypeptide(L)'
;MPQFRSNENPMFRSKFSEDIFKHKYAHHGCETWDALAFTLVDDVCQDHLSKDDKDELKRMITDLKFIPGGRYLYYAGRDNKFFNNCYLLKAEEDTREDWADISWKSESCLMTGGGIGVDYSVYREEGRILQGTGGLASGPIPKMQMINEIGRRVMQGGSRRSAIYASLNWKHADVDKFLASKNWYDMPIGETGFSIGQVKEQDFNFVAPLDMTNISVNYDTEWLLNYWKTGDTGDVFRTNVRQALRSAEPGFSFNFFDKEKETLRNACTEVTSEDDSDVCNLGSVNMGRIDDLKEFADVIELATKFLLCGTLRAKLPYDKVYKTREKNRRL
;
A
#
# COMPACT_ATOMS: atom_id res chain seq x y z
N MET A 1 37.48 -5.20 -7.41
CA MET A 1 36.06 -5.49 -7.11
C MET A 1 35.97 -6.88 -6.49
N PRO A 2 35.38 -7.09 -5.32
CA PRO A 2 35.34 -8.41 -4.70
C PRO A 2 34.41 -9.32 -5.48
N GLN A 3 34.90 -10.46 -5.91
CA GLN A 3 34.11 -11.55 -6.46
C GLN A 3 33.35 -12.23 -5.32
N PHE A 4 32.07 -11.90 -5.16
CA PHE A 4 31.17 -12.67 -4.29
C PHE A 4 30.39 -13.66 -5.16
N ARG A 5 30.99 -14.79 -5.47
CA ARG A 5 30.27 -15.97 -5.95
C ARG A 5 30.42 -17.05 -4.90
N SER A 6 29.38 -17.28 -4.10
CA SER A 6 29.26 -18.50 -3.32
C SER A 6 28.71 -19.62 -4.24
N ASN A 7 29.25 -20.82 -4.10
CA ASN A 7 28.90 -21.97 -4.95
C ASN A 7 27.48 -22.54 -4.73
N GLU A 8 26.64 -21.94 -3.86
CA GLU A 8 25.35 -22.54 -3.49
C GLU A 8 24.12 -21.90 -4.13
N ASN A 9 24.17 -20.66 -4.57
CA ASN A 9 23.21 -20.04 -5.49
C ASN A 9 23.75 -18.68 -5.93
N PRO A 10 24.38 -18.52 -7.10
CA PRO A 10 25.04 -17.28 -7.52
C PRO A 10 24.10 -16.09 -7.69
N MET A 11 22.80 -16.28 -7.59
CA MET A 11 21.78 -15.30 -7.84
C MET A 11 21.45 -14.44 -6.60
N PHE A 12 21.40 -15.04 -5.42
CA PHE A 12 21.12 -14.32 -4.19
C PHE A 12 22.42 -13.82 -3.55
N ARG A 13 22.49 -12.51 -3.24
CA ARG A 13 23.66 -11.89 -2.59
C ARG A 13 23.85 -12.31 -1.13
N SER A 14 22.83 -12.86 -0.50
CA SER A 14 22.86 -13.27 0.90
C SER A 14 21.96 -14.46 1.15
N LYS A 15 22.29 -15.24 2.18
CA LYS A 15 21.43 -16.30 2.68
C LYS A 15 20.04 -15.78 3.07
N PHE A 16 19.94 -14.59 3.59
CA PHE A 16 18.68 -13.95 3.93
C PHE A 16 17.74 -13.80 2.70
N SER A 17 18.28 -13.37 1.56
CA SER A 17 17.50 -13.27 0.31
C SER A 17 17.02 -14.63 -0.17
N GLU A 18 17.87 -15.67 -0.08
CA GLU A 18 17.53 -17.03 -0.41
C GLU A 18 16.45 -17.59 0.51
N ASP A 19 16.58 -17.35 1.81
CA ASP A 19 15.59 -17.80 2.81
C ASP A 19 14.24 -17.10 2.58
N ILE A 20 14.23 -15.81 2.25
CA ILE A 20 13.00 -15.08 1.86
C ILE A 20 12.34 -15.73 0.64
N PHE A 21 13.12 -16.03 -0.41
CA PHE A 21 12.59 -16.70 -1.59
C PHE A 21 11.98 -18.06 -1.22
N LYS A 22 12.72 -18.91 -0.53
CA LYS A 22 12.27 -20.26 -0.13
C LYS A 22 11.01 -20.24 0.72
N HIS A 23 10.89 -19.33 1.68
CA HIS A 23 9.76 -19.31 2.61
C HIS A 23 8.52 -18.57 2.08
N LYS A 24 8.68 -17.63 1.14
CA LYS A 24 7.57 -16.78 0.71
C LYS A 24 7.09 -17.05 -0.72
N TYR A 25 7.98 -17.47 -1.61
CA TYR A 25 7.70 -17.52 -3.04
C TYR A 25 7.87 -18.89 -3.66
N ALA A 26 8.84 -19.69 -3.22
CA ALA A 26 9.05 -21.04 -3.73
C ALA A 26 7.83 -21.94 -3.47
N HIS A 27 7.43 -22.71 -4.49
CA HIS A 27 6.34 -23.67 -4.41
C HIS A 27 6.51 -24.73 -5.50
N HIS A 28 5.62 -25.74 -5.54
CA HIS A 28 5.70 -26.82 -6.52
C HIS A 28 5.73 -26.29 -7.97
N GLY A 29 6.76 -26.69 -8.72
CA GLY A 29 7.05 -26.23 -10.08
C GLY A 29 7.82 -24.88 -10.16
N CYS A 30 8.03 -24.21 -9.02
CA CYS A 30 8.79 -22.95 -8.90
C CYS A 30 9.76 -23.00 -7.71
N GLU A 31 10.51 -24.11 -7.57
CA GLU A 31 11.43 -24.33 -6.46
C GLU A 31 12.73 -23.52 -6.59
N THR A 32 13.04 -23.06 -7.80
CA THR A 32 14.20 -22.18 -8.07
C THR A 32 13.75 -20.83 -8.58
N TRP A 33 14.60 -19.81 -8.43
CA TRP A 33 14.33 -18.46 -8.94
C TRP A 33 14.11 -18.46 -10.46
N ASP A 34 14.92 -19.21 -11.21
CA ASP A 34 14.81 -19.32 -12.66
C ASP A 34 13.49 -19.97 -13.08
N ALA A 35 13.10 -21.06 -12.42
CA ALA A 35 11.82 -21.70 -12.68
C ALA A 35 10.64 -20.76 -12.40
N LEU A 36 10.72 -20.00 -11.29
CA LEU A 36 9.70 -19.01 -10.97
C LEU A 36 9.68 -17.88 -12.00
N ALA A 37 10.83 -17.34 -12.40
CA ALA A 37 10.93 -16.25 -13.40
C ALA A 37 10.34 -16.71 -14.74
N PHE A 38 10.64 -17.91 -15.19
CA PHE A 38 10.16 -18.47 -16.46
C PHE A 38 8.65 -18.69 -16.42
N THR A 39 8.16 -19.37 -15.38
CA THR A 39 6.73 -19.58 -15.18
C THR A 39 5.97 -18.27 -15.11
N LEU A 40 6.52 -17.26 -14.41
CA LEU A 40 5.89 -15.96 -14.26
C LEU A 40 5.75 -15.23 -15.59
N VAL A 41 6.82 -15.18 -16.40
CA VAL A 41 6.77 -14.49 -17.72
C VAL A 41 5.79 -15.17 -18.66
N ASP A 42 5.82 -16.51 -18.71
CA ASP A 42 4.90 -17.27 -19.58
C ASP A 42 3.44 -17.11 -19.13
N ASP A 43 3.20 -17.09 -17.83
CA ASP A 43 1.87 -16.94 -17.24
C ASP A 43 1.29 -15.53 -17.41
N VAL A 44 2.10 -14.49 -17.23
CA VAL A 44 1.67 -13.10 -17.32
C VAL A 44 1.59 -12.61 -18.77
N CYS A 45 2.61 -12.88 -19.59
CA CYS A 45 2.71 -12.31 -20.92
C CYS A 45 1.95 -13.10 -22.00
N GLN A 46 1.84 -14.42 -21.85
CA GLN A 46 1.15 -15.32 -22.82
C GLN A 46 1.47 -14.95 -24.29
N ASP A 47 0.42 -14.64 -25.07
CA ASP A 47 0.53 -14.28 -26.48
C ASP A 47 0.61 -12.75 -26.72
N HIS A 48 0.65 -11.94 -25.63
CA HIS A 48 0.71 -10.48 -25.75
C HIS A 48 2.10 -9.96 -26.11
N LEU A 49 3.15 -10.74 -25.87
CA LEU A 49 4.53 -10.39 -26.22
C LEU A 49 5.15 -11.40 -27.17
N SER A 50 6.10 -10.92 -27.97
CA SER A 50 6.91 -11.78 -28.84
C SER A 50 7.71 -12.79 -28.02
N LYS A 51 8.18 -13.85 -28.69
CA LYS A 51 9.06 -14.82 -28.04
C LYS A 51 10.36 -14.17 -27.57
N ASP A 52 10.93 -13.28 -28.38
CA ASP A 52 12.19 -12.60 -28.05
C ASP A 52 12.04 -11.69 -26.84
N ASP A 53 10.94 -10.90 -26.76
CA ASP A 53 10.64 -10.08 -25.59
C ASP A 53 10.48 -10.93 -24.32
N LYS A 54 9.80 -12.08 -24.42
CA LYS A 54 9.63 -13.00 -23.27
C LYS A 54 10.96 -13.62 -22.84
N ASP A 55 11.80 -14.02 -23.76
CA ASP A 55 13.09 -14.62 -23.46
C ASP A 55 14.04 -13.58 -22.82
N GLU A 56 13.97 -12.30 -23.26
CA GLU A 56 14.71 -11.22 -22.63
C GLU A 56 14.18 -10.89 -21.21
N LEU A 57 12.85 -10.82 -21.03
CA LEU A 57 12.24 -10.63 -19.71
C LEU A 57 12.64 -11.74 -18.74
N LYS A 58 12.68 -13.00 -19.19
CA LYS A 58 13.16 -14.12 -18.37
C LYS A 58 14.59 -13.87 -17.89
N ARG A 59 15.48 -13.45 -18.81
CA ARG A 59 16.87 -13.11 -18.46
C ARG A 59 16.95 -11.94 -17.49
N MET A 60 16.22 -10.85 -17.74
CA MET A 60 16.20 -9.68 -16.85
C MET A 60 15.75 -10.00 -15.42
N ILE A 61 14.71 -10.83 -15.28
CA ILE A 61 14.22 -11.26 -13.96
C ILE A 61 15.22 -12.21 -13.32
N THR A 62 15.75 -13.18 -14.07
CA THR A 62 16.75 -14.13 -13.60
C THR A 62 18.01 -13.42 -13.10
N ASP A 63 18.47 -12.39 -13.82
CA ASP A 63 19.63 -11.60 -13.46
C ASP A 63 19.34 -10.52 -12.41
N LEU A 64 18.11 -10.46 -11.89
CA LEU A 64 17.67 -9.46 -10.93
C LEU A 64 17.84 -8.01 -11.42
N LYS A 65 17.74 -7.75 -12.72
CA LYS A 65 17.70 -6.40 -13.30
C LYS A 65 16.32 -5.78 -13.16
N PHE A 66 15.28 -6.58 -13.34
CA PHE A 66 13.89 -6.26 -13.07
C PHE A 66 13.30 -7.26 -12.09
N ILE A 67 12.64 -6.81 -11.04
CA ILE A 67 11.99 -7.63 -10.03
C ILE A 67 10.52 -7.25 -9.97
N PRO A 68 9.62 -8.10 -10.51
CA PRO A 68 8.18 -7.91 -10.38
C PRO A 68 7.73 -7.85 -8.92
N GLY A 69 6.67 -7.12 -8.65
CA GLY A 69 6.14 -6.98 -7.30
C GLY A 69 5.80 -8.32 -6.64
N GLY A 70 5.83 -8.35 -5.31
CA GLY A 70 5.66 -9.58 -4.54
C GLY A 70 4.38 -10.37 -4.86
N ARG A 71 3.32 -9.71 -5.37
CA ARG A 71 2.10 -10.39 -5.80
C ARG A 71 2.30 -11.22 -7.08
N TYR A 72 3.05 -10.70 -8.02
CA TYR A 72 3.46 -11.46 -9.21
C TYR A 72 4.24 -12.72 -8.83
N LEU A 73 5.27 -12.54 -8.00
CA LEU A 73 6.11 -13.65 -7.54
C LEU A 73 5.31 -14.71 -6.77
N TYR A 74 4.34 -14.28 -5.96
CA TYR A 74 3.51 -15.19 -5.17
C TYR A 74 2.53 -15.98 -6.05
N TYR A 75 1.91 -15.34 -7.05
CA TYR A 75 0.87 -15.96 -7.87
C TYR A 75 1.41 -16.61 -9.16
N ALA A 76 2.73 -16.57 -9.42
CA ALA A 76 3.33 -17.25 -10.55
C ALA A 76 2.94 -18.74 -10.57
N GLY A 77 2.39 -19.23 -11.69
CA GLY A 77 1.97 -20.63 -11.85
C GLY A 77 0.79 -21.09 -10.99
N ARG A 78 0.19 -20.22 -10.16
CA ARG A 78 -1.00 -20.55 -9.35
C ARG A 78 -2.28 -20.22 -10.12
N ASP A 79 -3.41 -20.83 -9.77
CA ASP A 79 -4.70 -20.63 -10.43
C ASP A 79 -5.24 -19.19 -10.29
N ASN A 80 -5.11 -18.61 -9.11
CA ASN A 80 -5.52 -17.22 -8.89
C ASN A 80 -4.42 -16.26 -9.36
N LYS A 81 -4.83 -15.16 -9.98
CA LYS A 81 -3.97 -14.16 -10.62
C LYS A 81 -4.16 -12.77 -10.03
N PHE A 82 -4.14 -12.65 -8.70
CA PHE A 82 -4.23 -11.34 -8.03
C PHE A 82 -2.87 -10.64 -8.05
N PHE A 83 -2.49 -10.13 -9.22
CA PHE A 83 -1.16 -9.53 -9.43
C PHE A 83 -1.01 -8.14 -8.86
N ASN A 84 -2.11 -7.43 -8.58
CA ASN A 84 -2.07 -6.06 -8.10
C ASN A 84 -1.60 -5.99 -6.64
N ASN A 85 -0.77 -4.99 -6.37
CA ASN A 85 -0.16 -4.83 -5.06
C ASN A 85 -0.99 -3.97 -4.11
N CYS A 86 -1.69 -2.95 -4.64
CA CYS A 86 -2.40 -1.98 -3.83
C CYS A 86 -3.73 -1.55 -4.47
N TYR A 87 -4.68 -1.20 -3.60
CA TYR A 87 -5.98 -0.66 -3.96
C TYR A 87 -6.18 0.69 -3.25
N LEU A 88 -6.73 1.65 -3.97
CA LEU A 88 -7.07 2.98 -3.48
C LEU A 88 -8.58 3.06 -3.34
N LEU A 89 -9.06 3.21 -2.12
CA LEU A 89 -10.48 3.17 -1.80
C LEU A 89 -10.94 4.53 -1.28
N LYS A 90 -12.16 4.89 -1.60
CA LYS A 90 -12.78 6.14 -1.19
C LYS A 90 -14.04 5.86 -0.37
N ALA A 91 -14.16 6.53 0.76
CA ALA A 91 -15.44 6.78 1.38
C ALA A 91 -16.10 7.92 0.59
N GLU A 92 -17.19 7.65 -0.12
CA GLU A 92 -17.80 8.60 -1.07
C GLU A 92 -18.88 9.45 -0.40
N GLU A 93 -19.58 8.88 0.58
CA GLU A 93 -20.72 9.52 1.24
C GLU A 93 -20.70 9.30 2.76
N ASP A 94 -21.22 10.27 3.50
CA ASP A 94 -21.42 10.14 4.95
C ASP A 94 -22.75 9.45 5.26
N THR A 95 -22.93 8.21 4.77
CA THR A 95 -24.10 7.38 4.95
C THR A 95 -23.78 6.07 5.67
N ARG A 96 -24.82 5.41 6.21
CA ARG A 96 -24.69 4.08 6.82
C ARG A 96 -24.24 3.03 5.80
N GLU A 97 -24.77 3.14 4.60
CA GLU A 97 -24.51 2.24 3.47
C GLU A 97 -23.04 2.34 3.04
N ASP A 98 -22.51 3.55 2.85
CA ASP A 98 -21.11 3.78 2.52
C ASP A 98 -20.18 3.32 3.66
N TRP A 99 -20.58 3.59 4.92
CA TRP A 99 -19.86 3.10 6.10
C TRP A 99 -19.72 1.57 6.12
N ALA A 100 -20.72 0.83 5.68
CA ALA A 100 -20.64 -0.62 5.56
C ALA A 100 -19.83 -1.05 4.32
N ASP A 101 -20.03 -0.37 3.19
CA ASP A 101 -19.40 -0.66 1.90
C ASP A 101 -17.88 -0.53 1.97
N ILE A 102 -17.36 0.51 2.61
CA ILE A 102 -15.90 0.68 2.77
C ILE A 102 -15.25 -0.46 3.57
N SER A 103 -15.95 -1.07 4.53
CA SER A 103 -15.47 -2.27 5.22
C SER A 103 -15.41 -3.47 4.28
N TRP A 104 -16.47 -3.70 3.51
CA TRP A 104 -16.54 -4.80 2.55
C TRP A 104 -15.48 -4.66 1.45
N LYS A 105 -15.31 -3.47 0.88
CA LYS A 105 -14.26 -3.17 -0.11
C LYS A 105 -12.87 -3.45 0.47
N SER A 106 -12.61 -2.95 1.69
CA SER A 106 -11.32 -3.12 2.38
C SER A 106 -11.00 -4.60 2.60
N GLU A 107 -11.94 -5.36 3.14
CA GLU A 107 -11.76 -6.79 3.39
C GLU A 107 -11.55 -7.56 2.09
N SER A 108 -12.38 -7.31 1.07
CA SER A 108 -12.28 -7.95 -0.25
C SER A 108 -10.91 -7.72 -0.90
N CYS A 109 -10.37 -6.49 -0.82
CA CYS A 109 -9.05 -6.18 -1.35
C CYS A 109 -7.93 -6.82 -0.52
N LEU A 110 -8.01 -6.74 0.81
CA LEU A 110 -7.00 -7.33 1.70
C LEU A 110 -6.89 -8.84 1.53
N MET A 111 -7.99 -9.56 1.31
CA MET A 111 -8.00 -11.00 1.05
C MET A 111 -7.23 -11.41 -0.21
N THR A 112 -7.06 -10.52 -1.19
CA THR A 112 -6.21 -10.80 -2.38
C THR A 112 -4.72 -10.77 -2.06
N GLY A 113 -4.35 -10.23 -0.91
CA GLY A 113 -2.97 -9.97 -0.52
C GLY A 113 -2.43 -8.60 -0.96
N GLY A 114 -3.25 -7.75 -1.53
CA GLY A 114 -2.93 -6.36 -1.82
C GLY A 114 -3.05 -5.48 -0.58
N GLY A 115 -2.29 -4.39 -0.54
CA GLY A 115 -2.48 -3.32 0.44
C GLY A 115 -3.66 -2.41 0.06
N ILE A 116 -4.17 -1.66 1.01
CA ILE A 116 -5.24 -0.68 0.77
C ILE A 116 -4.88 0.68 1.31
N GLY A 117 -5.46 1.73 0.72
CA GLY A 117 -5.49 3.06 1.32
C GLY A 117 -6.87 3.66 1.23
N VAL A 118 -7.30 4.36 2.27
CA VAL A 118 -8.63 4.96 2.38
C VAL A 118 -8.52 6.40 2.87
N ASP A 119 -9.22 7.31 2.19
CA ASP A 119 -9.47 8.67 2.68
C ASP A 119 -10.82 8.70 3.41
N TYR A 120 -10.78 9.05 4.70
CA TYR A 120 -11.96 9.09 5.57
C TYR A 120 -12.54 10.49 5.76
N SER A 121 -12.07 11.47 5.04
CA SER A 121 -12.38 12.89 5.24
C SER A 121 -13.86 13.25 5.04
N VAL A 122 -14.63 12.41 4.36
CA VAL A 122 -16.06 12.62 4.10
C VAL A 122 -16.93 12.35 5.32
N TYR A 123 -16.48 11.47 6.23
CA TYR A 123 -17.28 11.11 7.40
C TYR A 123 -17.35 12.26 8.41
N ARG A 124 -18.52 12.42 9.02
CA ARG A 124 -18.77 13.43 10.05
C ARG A 124 -17.95 13.18 11.31
N GLU A 125 -17.72 14.25 12.05
CA GLU A 125 -17.00 14.23 13.33
C GLU A 125 -17.71 13.44 14.42
N GLU A 126 -16.95 12.97 15.39
CA GLU A 126 -17.47 12.37 16.61
C GLU A 126 -18.36 13.33 17.39
N GLY A 127 -19.46 12.80 17.93
CA GLY A 127 -20.39 13.57 18.76
C GLY A 127 -21.44 14.36 17.95
N ARG A 128 -21.39 14.37 16.61
CA ARG A 128 -22.44 14.99 15.80
C ARG A 128 -23.75 14.22 15.94
N ILE A 129 -24.85 14.93 16.13
CA ILE A 129 -26.18 14.33 16.28
C ILE A 129 -26.61 13.65 14.98
N LEU A 130 -27.02 12.39 15.10
CA LEU A 130 -27.60 11.60 14.01
C LEU A 130 -29.09 11.91 13.90
N GLN A 131 -29.49 12.67 12.89
CA GLN A 131 -30.89 13.13 12.73
C GLN A 131 -31.88 11.97 12.62
N GLY A 132 -31.51 10.83 12.02
CA GLY A 132 -32.40 9.71 11.80
C GLY A 132 -32.64 8.83 13.04
N THR A 133 -31.72 8.82 14.00
CA THR A 133 -31.76 7.92 15.17
C THR A 133 -31.69 8.65 16.51
N GLY A 134 -31.35 9.93 16.53
CA GLY A 134 -31.16 10.73 17.75
C GLY A 134 -29.89 10.38 18.55
N GLY A 135 -29.05 9.48 18.02
CA GLY A 135 -27.76 9.14 18.63
C GLY A 135 -26.64 10.09 18.23
N LEU A 136 -25.41 9.78 18.65
CA LEU A 136 -24.20 10.51 18.33
C LEU A 136 -23.33 9.74 17.34
N ALA A 137 -22.69 10.46 16.41
CA ALA A 137 -21.74 9.88 15.47
C ALA A 137 -20.47 9.45 16.18
N SER A 138 -19.84 8.37 15.70
CA SER A 138 -18.57 7.85 16.25
C SER A 138 -17.34 8.56 15.71
N GLY A 139 -17.48 9.32 14.60
CA GLY A 139 -16.35 9.87 13.87
C GLY A 139 -15.58 8.84 13.04
N PRO A 140 -14.58 9.27 12.25
CA PRO A 140 -13.85 8.39 11.32
C PRO A 140 -12.86 7.45 12.02
N ILE A 141 -12.28 7.81 13.16
CA ILE A 141 -11.20 7.06 13.82
C ILE A 141 -11.64 5.65 14.23
N PRO A 142 -12.81 5.41 14.85
CA PRO A 142 -13.28 4.06 15.11
C PRO A 142 -13.42 3.20 13.84
N LYS A 143 -13.78 3.80 12.71
CA LYS A 143 -13.83 3.08 11.42
C LYS A 143 -12.44 2.66 10.95
N MET A 144 -11.46 3.55 11.07
CA MET A 144 -10.05 3.21 10.80
C MET A 144 -9.58 2.05 11.68
N GLN A 145 -9.95 2.05 12.96
CA GLN A 145 -9.63 0.97 13.91
C GLN A 145 -10.29 -0.36 13.51
N MET A 146 -11.55 -0.34 13.08
CA MET A 146 -12.24 -1.54 12.58
C MET A 146 -11.50 -2.13 11.37
N ILE A 147 -11.10 -1.32 10.41
CA ILE A 147 -10.35 -1.78 9.23
C ILE A 147 -8.94 -2.24 9.61
N ASN A 148 -8.29 -1.58 10.57
CA ASN A 148 -7.03 -2.04 11.15
C ASN A 148 -7.14 -3.48 11.70
N GLU A 149 -8.23 -3.80 12.42
CA GLU A 149 -8.47 -5.15 12.93
C GLU A 149 -8.80 -6.16 11.83
N ILE A 150 -9.53 -5.77 10.78
CA ILE A 150 -9.69 -6.60 9.58
C ILE A 150 -8.29 -6.98 9.04
N GLY A 151 -7.43 -5.98 8.84
CA GLY A 151 -6.06 -6.20 8.37
C GLY A 151 -5.22 -7.09 9.27
N ARG A 152 -5.43 -7.04 10.59
CA ARG A 152 -4.77 -7.92 11.55
C ARG A 152 -5.23 -9.37 11.44
N ARG A 153 -6.49 -9.59 11.14
CA ARG A 153 -7.14 -10.91 11.13
C ARG A 153 -7.14 -11.59 9.77
N VAL A 154 -7.06 -10.82 8.69
CA VAL A 154 -6.99 -11.37 7.32
C VAL A 154 -5.58 -11.89 7.05
N MET A 155 -5.43 -13.22 7.03
CA MET A 155 -4.19 -13.89 6.65
C MET A 155 -4.05 -13.94 5.13
N GLN A 156 -3.18 -13.10 4.58
CA GLN A 156 -2.91 -13.01 3.15
C GLN A 156 -1.95 -14.11 2.71
N GLY A 157 -2.47 -15.20 2.13
CA GLY A 157 -1.61 -16.24 1.55
C GLY A 157 -0.56 -16.80 2.53
N GLY A 158 -0.90 -16.92 3.80
CA GLY A 158 -0.13 -17.66 4.81
C GLY A 158 0.99 -16.92 5.53
N SER A 159 1.52 -15.79 5.06
CA SER A 159 2.71 -15.20 5.72
C SER A 159 2.88 -13.69 5.60
N ARG A 160 2.02 -12.97 4.87
CA ARG A 160 2.16 -11.52 4.68
C ARG A 160 1.23 -10.75 5.59
N ARG A 161 1.79 -9.79 6.34
CA ARG A 161 0.99 -8.79 7.08
C ARG A 161 0.27 -7.88 6.09
N SER A 162 -0.94 -7.46 6.43
CA SER A 162 -1.69 -6.44 5.71
C SER A 162 -0.94 -5.11 5.74
N ALA A 163 -1.08 -4.34 4.67
CA ALA A 163 -0.60 -2.97 4.59
C ALA A 163 -1.81 -2.06 4.36
N ILE A 164 -2.04 -1.14 5.28
CA ILE A 164 -3.19 -0.23 5.27
C ILE A 164 -2.68 1.19 5.38
N TYR A 165 -3.34 2.10 4.67
CA TYR A 165 -3.16 3.53 4.80
C TYR A 165 -4.50 4.20 5.10
N ALA A 166 -4.49 5.21 5.97
CA ALA A 166 -5.64 6.04 6.28
C ALA A 166 -5.26 7.51 6.24
N SER A 167 -6.13 8.35 5.69
CA SER A 167 -5.93 9.78 5.70
C SER A 167 -7.16 10.54 6.19
N LEU A 168 -6.91 11.76 6.67
CA LEU A 168 -7.92 12.70 7.11
C LEU A 168 -7.52 14.12 6.69
N ASN A 169 -8.51 14.91 6.24
CA ASN A 169 -8.27 16.31 5.86
C ASN A 169 -7.88 17.15 7.07
N TRP A 170 -6.97 18.10 6.90
CA TRP A 170 -6.48 18.98 7.95
C TRP A 170 -7.55 19.87 8.59
N LYS A 171 -8.69 20.09 7.89
CA LYS A 171 -9.85 20.85 8.40
C LYS A 171 -10.86 19.99 9.14
N HIS A 172 -10.69 18.67 9.15
CA HIS A 172 -11.65 17.79 9.80
C HIS A 172 -11.70 18.04 11.31
N ALA A 173 -12.90 18.10 11.89
CA ALA A 173 -13.06 18.42 13.31
C ALA A 173 -12.38 17.42 14.26
N ASP A 174 -12.18 16.15 13.83
CA ASP A 174 -11.45 15.13 14.60
C ASP A 174 -9.95 15.08 14.30
N VAL A 175 -9.37 16.07 13.57
CA VAL A 175 -7.97 16.04 13.15
C VAL A 175 -7.00 15.97 14.35
N ASP A 176 -7.29 16.66 15.44
CA ASP A 176 -6.44 16.62 16.65
C ASP A 176 -6.43 15.24 17.29
N LYS A 177 -7.57 14.54 17.34
CA LYS A 177 -7.66 13.14 17.78
C LYS A 177 -6.91 12.20 16.85
N PHE A 178 -7.01 12.46 15.54
CA PHE A 178 -6.30 11.69 14.52
C PHE A 178 -4.78 11.86 14.66
N LEU A 179 -4.29 13.09 14.84
CA LEU A 179 -2.88 13.37 15.10
C LEU A 179 -2.33 12.63 16.33
N ALA A 180 -3.17 12.45 17.36
CA ALA A 180 -2.78 11.77 18.59
C ALA A 180 -2.99 10.25 18.55
N SER A 181 -3.63 9.71 17.51
CA SER A 181 -4.11 8.31 17.49
C SER A 181 -3.01 7.24 17.58
N LYS A 182 -1.76 7.60 17.30
CA LYS A 182 -0.57 6.70 17.41
C LYS A 182 0.46 7.19 18.43
N ASN A 183 0.08 8.05 19.37
CA ASN A 183 0.94 8.46 20.48
C ASN A 183 1.04 7.37 21.56
N TRP A 184 1.51 6.21 21.17
CA TRP A 184 1.54 5.02 22.02
C TRP A 184 2.33 5.21 23.33
N TYR A 185 3.32 6.10 23.34
CA TYR A 185 4.07 6.43 24.56
C TYR A 185 3.25 7.22 25.59
N ASP A 186 2.19 7.90 25.14
CA ASP A 186 1.27 8.63 26.02
C ASP A 186 0.02 7.82 26.40
N MET A 187 -0.06 6.55 25.95
CA MET A 187 -1.18 5.66 26.22
C MET A 187 -0.81 4.64 27.30
N PRO A 188 -1.27 4.82 28.55
CA PRO A 188 -0.97 3.89 29.64
C PRO A 188 -1.70 2.56 29.46
N ILE A 189 -1.10 1.48 29.93
CA ILE A 189 -1.69 0.14 29.98
C ILE A 189 -2.24 -0.10 31.37
N GLY A 190 -3.50 0.23 31.60
CA GLY A 190 -4.15 0.10 32.91
C GLY A 190 -3.32 0.75 34.02
N GLU A 191 -3.16 0.04 35.13
CA GLU A 191 -2.37 0.49 36.28
C GLU A 191 -0.93 -0.06 36.28
N THR A 192 -0.43 -0.59 35.20
CA THR A 192 0.88 -1.26 35.13
C THR A 192 2.07 -0.32 35.23
N GLY A 193 1.86 0.99 35.06
CA GLY A 193 2.93 1.99 34.98
C GLY A 193 3.68 2.02 33.65
N PHE A 194 3.35 1.12 32.70
CA PHE A 194 3.92 1.11 31.35
C PHE A 194 2.97 1.74 30.34
N SER A 195 3.53 2.34 29.29
CA SER A 195 2.79 2.76 28.10
C SER A 195 2.80 1.68 27.02
N ILE A 196 1.85 1.77 26.08
CA ILE A 196 1.82 0.91 24.88
C ILE A 196 3.15 0.99 24.11
N GLY A 197 3.73 2.19 23.95
CA GLY A 197 5.00 2.38 23.25
C GLY A 197 6.14 1.62 23.90
N GLN A 198 6.29 1.68 25.23
CA GLN A 198 7.32 0.96 25.96
C GLN A 198 7.20 -0.57 25.81
N VAL A 199 5.98 -1.10 25.80
CA VAL A 199 5.78 -2.54 25.61
C VAL A 199 6.07 -2.95 24.16
N LYS A 200 5.72 -2.12 23.17
CA LYS A 200 6.03 -2.39 21.75
C LYS A 200 7.54 -2.40 21.44
N GLU A 201 8.35 -1.69 22.19
CA GLU A 201 9.82 -1.79 22.07
C GLU A 201 10.35 -3.18 22.43
N GLN A 202 9.70 -3.86 23.37
CA GLN A 202 10.07 -5.20 23.81
C GLN A 202 9.37 -6.29 22.98
N ASP A 203 8.11 -6.08 22.63
CA ASP A 203 7.31 -6.96 21.79
C ASP A 203 6.67 -6.17 20.64
N PHE A 204 7.31 -6.22 19.47
CA PHE A 204 6.82 -5.57 18.25
C PHE A 204 5.38 -5.98 17.90
N ASN A 205 4.94 -7.17 18.27
CA ASN A 205 3.60 -7.69 17.95
C ASN A 205 2.53 -7.29 18.97
N PHE A 206 2.91 -6.60 20.06
CA PHE A 206 1.93 -6.10 21.01
C PHE A 206 0.89 -5.22 20.31
N VAL A 207 -0.39 -5.45 20.58
CA VAL A 207 -1.50 -4.76 19.91
C VAL A 207 -1.57 -3.29 20.34
N ALA A 208 -1.64 -2.40 19.37
CA ALA A 208 -1.76 -0.96 19.58
C ALA A 208 -2.77 -0.34 18.60
N PRO A 209 -3.38 0.80 18.92
CA PRO A 209 -4.26 1.51 18.02
C PRO A 209 -3.57 1.79 16.67
N LEU A 210 -4.22 1.43 15.55
CA LEU A 210 -3.75 1.66 14.17
C LEU A 210 -2.34 1.11 13.85
N ASP A 211 -1.89 0.05 14.53
CA ASP A 211 -0.54 -0.50 14.35
C ASP A 211 -0.34 -1.28 13.02
N MET A 212 -1.42 -1.59 12.31
CA MET A 212 -1.40 -2.14 10.95
C MET A 212 -1.62 -1.06 9.88
N THR A 213 -1.78 0.22 10.29
CA THR A 213 -2.24 1.31 9.42
C THR A 213 -1.24 2.47 9.47
N ASN A 214 -0.70 2.85 8.32
CA ASN A 214 0.02 4.12 8.15
C ASN A 214 -1.01 5.26 8.07
N ILE A 215 -0.72 6.39 8.69
CA ILE A 215 -1.65 7.53 8.73
C ILE A 215 -0.99 8.81 8.19
N SER A 216 -1.77 9.65 7.48
CA SER A 216 -1.30 10.96 7.00
C SER A 216 -2.42 11.99 7.02
N VAL A 217 -2.05 13.25 7.19
CA VAL A 217 -2.98 14.38 7.06
C VAL A 217 -2.96 14.91 5.62
N ASN A 218 -4.14 15.08 5.03
CA ASN A 218 -4.32 15.67 3.70
C ASN A 218 -4.36 17.20 3.81
N TYR A 219 -3.44 17.87 3.11
CA TYR A 219 -3.36 19.33 2.96
C TYR A 219 -3.76 19.70 1.53
N ASP A 220 -4.69 20.64 1.41
CA ASP A 220 -5.29 21.09 0.15
C ASP A 220 -4.75 22.46 -0.30
N THR A 221 -5.25 22.95 -1.44
CA THR A 221 -4.88 24.25 -2.00
C THR A 221 -5.18 25.40 -1.05
N GLU A 222 -6.26 25.32 -0.26
CA GLU A 222 -6.61 26.36 0.71
C GLU A 222 -5.53 26.51 1.77
N TRP A 223 -5.01 25.39 2.31
CA TRP A 223 -3.90 25.41 3.25
C TRP A 223 -2.66 26.09 2.65
N LEU A 224 -2.29 25.73 1.41
CA LEU A 224 -1.12 26.28 0.73
C LEU A 224 -1.27 27.78 0.46
N LEU A 225 -2.42 28.23 -0.02
CA LEU A 225 -2.69 29.65 -0.30
C LEU A 225 -2.70 30.48 0.99
N ASN A 226 -3.24 29.94 2.10
CA ASN A 226 -3.19 30.59 3.39
C ASN A 226 -1.74 30.75 3.88
N TYR A 227 -0.94 29.70 3.76
CA TYR A 227 0.50 29.77 4.08
C TYR A 227 1.23 30.83 3.22
N TRP A 228 1.00 30.85 1.93
CA TRP A 228 1.63 31.87 1.05
C TRP A 228 1.23 33.30 1.42
N LYS A 229 -0.01 33.50 1.84
CA LYS A 229 -0.52 34.82 2.22
C LYS A 229 -0.02 35.30 3.57
N THR A 230 0.11 34.40 4.53
CA THR A 230 0.35 34.78 5.95
C THR A 230 1.74 34.39 6.47
N GLY A 231 2.43 33.45 5.82
CA GLY A 231 3.64 32.78 6.33
C GLY A 231 3.37 31.82 7.49
N ASP A 232 2.08 31.60 7.86
CA ASP A 232 1.69 30.74 8.97
C ASP A 232 1.19 29.39 8.46
N THR A 233 1.83 28.32 8.94
CA THR A 233 1.47 26.94 8.60
C THR A 233 0.24 26.41 9.34
N GLY A 234 -0.23 27.13 10.37
CA GLY A 234 -1.35 26.72 11.22
C GLY A 234 -0.99 25.65 12.27
N ASP A 235 -1.84 25.53 13.30
CA ASP A 235 -1.58 24.67 14.46
C ASP A 235 -1.61 23.18 14.09
N VAL A 236 -2.51 22.76 13.20
CA VAL A 236 -2.61 21.37 12.74
C VAL A 236 -1.30 20.93 12.09
N PHE A 237 -0.73 21.73 11.19
CA PHE A 237 0.54 21.39 10.53
C PHE A 237 1.70 21.33 11.53
N ARG A 238 1.81 22.34 12.43
CA ARG A 238 2.84 22.35 13.46
C ARG A 238 2.74 21.15 14.39
N THR A 239 1.52 20.74 14.75
CA THR A 239 1.29 19.55 15.57
C THR A 239 1.63 18.29 14.80
N ASN A 240 1.25 18.20 13.51
CA ASN A 240 1.64 17.08 12.64
C ASN A 240 3.17 16.92 12.58
N VAL A 241 3.90 18.02 12.36
CA VAL A 241 5.38 17.99 12.35
C VAL A 241 5.94 17.47 13.67
N ARG A 242 5.44 17.99 14.82
CA ARG A 242 5.88 17.51 16.14
C ARG A 242 5.64 16.01 16.34
N GLN A 243 4.48 15.51 15.93
CA GLN A 243 4.16 14.09 16.03
C GLN A 243 5.01 13.23 15.09
N ALA A 244 5.19 13.67 13.84
CA ALA A 244 6.04 12.98 12.88
C ALA A 244 7.50 12.89 13.34
N LEU A 245 8.03 13.93 13.97
CA LEU A 245 9.38 13.90 14.56
C LEU A 245 9.48 12.93 15.76
N ARG A 246 8.39 12.74 16.48
CA ARG A 246 8.35 11.88 17.67
C ARG A 246 8.15 10.40 17.36
N SER A 247 7.27 10.08 16.39
CA SER A 247 6.80 8.72 16.13
C SER A 247 6.84 8.30 14.65
N ALA A 248 7.41 9.14 13.77
CA ALA A 248 7.42 9.01 12.31
C ALA A 248 6.02 9.13 11.65
N GLU A 249 4.95 9.37 12.42
CA GLU A 249 3.58 9.51 11.94
C GLU A 249 2.80 10.55 12.76
N PRO A 250 1.73 11.17 12.20
CA PRO A 250 1.23 11.05 10.82
C PRO A 250 2.18 11.64 9.77
N GLY A 251 2.15 11.06 8.56
CA GLY A 251 2.78 11.64 7.38
C GLY A 251 2.02 12.83 6.83
N PHE A 252 2.48 13.33 5.68
CA PHE A 252 1.92 14.49 4.98
C PHE A 252 1.46 14.08 3.59
N SER A 253 0.23 14.42 3.21
CA SER A 253 -0.30 14.21 1.88
C SER A 253 -0.68 15.59 1.31
N PHE A 254 0.06 16.04 0.31
CA PHE A 254 -0.14 17.34 -0.33
C PHE A 254 -0.89 17.17 -1.65
N ASN A 255 -2.05 17.81 -1.77
CA ASN A 255 -2.93 17.71 -2.91
C ASN A 255 -3.32 19.14 -3.32
N PHE A 256 -2.60 19.73 -4.28
CA PHE A 256 -2.72 21.14 -4.61
C PHE A 256 -3.21 21.35 -6.05
N PHE A 257 -3.95 22.42 -6.27
CA PHE A 257 -4.43 22.92 -7.56
C PHE A 257 -5.22 21.84 -8.35
N ASP A 258 -4.79 21.51 -9.53
CA ASP A 258 -5.39 20.49 -10.41
C ASP A 258 -5.36 19.08 -9.80
N LYS A 259 -4.48 18.84 -8.82
CA LYS A 259 -4.34 17.58 -8.08
C LYS A 259 -5.07 17.57 -6.73
N GLU A 260 -5.86 18.59 -6.41
CA GLU A 260 -6.53 18.71 -5.12
C GLU A 260 -7.48 17.54 -4.81
N LYS A 261 -8.08 16.97 -5.84
CA LYS A 261 -9.00 15.81 -5.71
C LYS A 261 -8.29 14.45 -5.58
N GLU A 262 -7.00 14.39 -5.91
CA GLU A 262 -6.22 13.14 -5.83
C GLU A 262 -5.80 12.83 -4.37
N THR A 263 -6.77 12.75 -3.45
CA THR A 263 -6.52 12.54 -2.03
C THR A 263 -6.27 11.08 -1.65
N LEU A 264 -6.63 10.14 -2.54
CA LEU A 264 -6.39 8.73 -2.31
C LEU A 264 -4.91 8.39 -2.47
N ARG A 265 -4.41 7.56 -1.57
CA ARG A 265 -3.06 6.99 -1.60
C ARG A 265 -3.14 5.47 -1.46
N ASN A 266 -2.19 4.77 -2.03
CA ASN A 266 -1.99 3.36 -1.70
C ASN A 266 -1.25 3.21 -0.35
N ALA A 267 -1.10 1.97 0.13
CA ALA A 267 -0.48 1.69 1.43
C ALA A 267 0.96 2.25 1.58
N CYS A 268 1.70 2.39 0.47
CA CYS A 268 3.08 2.91 0.44
C CYS A 268 3.16 4.40 0.08
N THR A 269 2.02 5.03 -0.27
CA THR A 269 1.84 6.46 -0.55
C THR A 269 2.45 7.02 -1.85
N GLU A 270 3.01 6.18 -2.72
CA GLU A 270 3.62 6.60 -3.99
C GLU A 270 2.63 6.83 -5.13
N VAL A 271 1.40 6.31 -5.02
CA VAL A 271 0.35 6.47 -6.04
C VAL A 271 -0.77 7.35 -5.50
N THR A 272 -1.25 8.28 -6.33
CA THR A 272 -2.40 9.15 -6.03
C THR A 272 -3.55 8.89 -6.98
N SER A 273 -4.78 9.05 -6.53
CA SER A 273 -5.98 8.99 -7.36
C SER A 273 -7.11 9.83 -6.77
N GLU A 274 -8.05 10.23 -7.63
CA GLU A 274 -9.35 10.77 -7.24
C GLU A 274 -10.48 9.72 -7.34
N ASP A 275 -10.20 8.59 -8.02
CA ASP A 275 -11.19 7.57 -8.34
C ASP A 275 -11.22 6.46 -7.30
N ASP A 276 -12.41 6.17 -6.76
CA ASP A 276 -12.61 5.03 -5.87
C ASP A 276 -12.33 3.71 -6.59
N SER A 277 -11.78 2.77 -5.83
CA SER A 277 -11.46 1.43 -6.29
C SER A 277 -10.37 1.41 -7.39
N ASP A 278 -9.45 2.39 -7.35
CA ASP A 278 -8.29 2.39 -8.22
C ASP A 278 -7.26 1.35 -7.76
N VAL A 279 -6.40 0.94 -8.67
CA VAL A 279 -5.48 -0.16 -8.44
C VAL A 279 -4.18 0.07 -9.18
N CYS A 280 -3.06 -0.36 -8.61
CA CYS A 280 -1.76 -0.26 -9.25
C CYS A 280 -1.03 -1.61 -9.31
N ASN A 281 -0.16 -1.73 -10.30
CA ASN A 281 0.85 -2.75 -10.42
C ASN A 281 2.19 -2.23 -9.92
N LEU A 282 3.10 -3.14 -9.60
CA LEU A 282 4.40 -2.78 -9.06
C LEU A 282 5.50 -3.69 -9.62
N GLY A 283 6.61 -3.09 -9.98
CA GLY A 283 7.89 -3.72 -10.25
C GLY A 283 9.03 -2.80 -9.85
N SER A 284 10.22 -3.33 -9.72
CA SER A 284 11.41 -2.57 -9.34
C SER A 284 12.54 -2.83 -10.31
N VAL A 285 13.20 -1.79 -10.78
CA VAL A 285 14.44 -1.88 -11.53
C VAL A 285 15.61 -1.79 -10.57
N ASN A 286 16.53 -2.76 -10.65
CA ASN A 286 17.70 -2.81 -9.81
C ASN A 286 18.85 -2.05 -10.46
N MET A 287 18.96 -0.75 -10.16
CA MET A 287 19.98 0.13 -10.70
C MET A 287 21.43 -0.36 -10.47
N GLY A 288 21.65 -1.14 -9.42
CA GLY A 288 22.97 -1.73 -9.12
C GLY A 288 23.38 -2.89 -10.04
N ARG A 289 22.50 -3.27 -11.00
CA ARG A 289 22.77 -4.30 -12.01
C ARG A 289 22.61 -3.79 -13.45
N ILE A 290 22.42 -2.50 -13.63
CA ILE A 290 22.35 -1.84 -14.92
C ILE A 290 23.72 -1.26 -15.25
N ASP A 291 24.24 -1.56 -16.44
CA ASP A 291 25.60 -1.18 -16.83
C ASP A 291 25.64 0.21 -17.48
N ASP A 292 24.61 0.56 -18.26
CA ASP A 292 24.53 1.84 -18.98
C ASP A 292 23.10 2.34 -19.20
N LEU A 293 22.96 3.54 -19.79
CA LEU A 293 21.65 4.18 -20.04
C LEU A 293 20.84 3.45 -21.12
N LYS A 294 21.50 2.78 -22.07
CA LYS A 294 20.79 2.01 -23.09
C LYS A 294 20.13 0.79 -22.49
N GLU A 295 20.88 0.03 -21.72
CA GLU A 295 20.34 -1.10 -20.97
C GLU A 295 19.21 -0.68 -20.02
N PHE A 296 19.36 0.48 -19.35
CA PHE A 296 18.29 1.04 -18.52
C PHE A 296 17.02 1.26 -19.32
N ALA A 297 17.10 1.86 -20.53
CA ALA A 297 15.95 2.08 -21.36
C ALA A 297 15.28 0.76 -21.81
N ASP A 298 16.09 -0.23 -22.21
CA ASP A 298 15.60 -1.55 -22.63
C ASP A 298 14.89 -2.27 -21.47
N VAL A 299 15.44 -2.19 -20.25
CA VAL A 299 14.84 -2.77 -19.04
C VAL A 299 13.51 -2.08 -18.70
N ILE A 300 13.44 -0.75 -18.74
CA ILE A 300 12.20 0.01 -18.50
C ILE A 300 11.13 -0.34 -19.50
N GLU A 301 11.47 -0.41 -20.78
CA GLU A 301 10.52 -0.76 -21.86
C GLU A 301 9.90 -2.13 -21.62
N LEU A 302 10.72 -3.16 -21.40
CA LEU A 302 10.22 -4.52 -21.20
C LEU A 302 9.52 -4.70 -19.86
N ALA A 303 9.99 -4.06 -18.79
CA ALA A 303 9.30 -4.03 -17.51
C ALA A 303 7.90 -3.41 -17.61
N THR A 304 7.77 -2.32 -18.38
CA THR A 304 6.48 -1.67 -18.64
C THR A 304 5.54 -2.59 -19.43
N LYS A 305 6.03 -3.24 -20.49
CA LYS A 305 5.27 -4.24 -21.26
C LYS A 305 4.79 -5.39 -20.36
N PHE A 306 5.66 -5.90 -19.49
CA PHE A 306 5.30 -6.94 -18.51
C PHE A 306 4.18 -6.49 -17.55
N LEU A 307 4.30 -5.30 -16.98
CA LEU A 307 3.29 -4.76 -16.07
C LEU A 307 1.96 -4.49 -16.78
N LEU A 308 1.97 -4.06 -18.05
CA LEU A 308 0.76 -3.94 -18.88
C LEU A 308 0.07 -5.29 -19.07
N CYS A 309 0.82 -6.33 -19.43
CA CYS A 309 0.29 -7.69 -19.51
C CYS A 309 -0.33 -8.13 -18.18
N GLY A 310 0.35 -7.87 -17.07
CA GLY A 310 -0.15 -8.16 -15.73
C GLY A 310 -1.43 -7.41 -15.40
N THR A 311 -1.53 -6.13 -15.77
CA THR A 311 -2.77 -5.34 -15.60
C THR A 311 -3.94 -5.97 -16.34
N LEU A 312 -3.74 -6.39 -17.58
CA LEU A 312 -4.79 -7.01 -18.41
C LEU A 312 -5.23 -8.38 -17.86
N ARG A 313 -4.30 -9.13 -17.29
CA ARG A 313 -4.52 -10.49 -16.80
C ARG A 313 -4.94 -10.60 -15.34
N ALA A 314 -4.73 -9.54 -14.55
CA ALA A 314 -5.01 -9.57 -13.13
C ALA A 314 -6.49 -9.85 -12.85
N LYS A 315 -6.75 -10.83 -11.98
CA LYS A 315 -8.05 -11.00 -11.34
C LYS A 315 -8.20 -9.92 -10.26
N LEU A 316 -9.36 -9.31 -10.19
CA LEU A 316 -9.66 -8.22 -9.26
C LEU A 316 -10.81 -8.60 -8.34
N PRO A 317 -10.93 -8.02 -7.13
CA PRO A 317 -11.87 -8.49 -6.12
C PRO A 317 -13.34 -8.23 -6.46
N TYR A 318 -13.66 -7.16 -7.20
CA TYR A 318 -15.02 -6.79 -7.58
C TYR A 318 -15.08 -5.86 -8.80
N ASP A 319 -16.25 -5.71 -9.41
CA ASP A 319 -16.47 -5.06 -10.72
C ASP A 319 -16.00 -3.61 -10.79
N LYS A 320 -16.15 -2.81 -9.73
CA LYS A 320 -15.75 -1.40 -9.74
C LYS A 320 -14.24 -1.28 -9.95
N VAL A 321 -13.43 -2.17 -9.38
CA VAL A 321 -11.98 -2.18 -9.58
C VAL A 321 -11.63 -2.46 -11.04
N TYR A 322 -12.32 -3.38 -11.71
CA TYR A 322 -12.12 -3.61 -13.15
C TYR A 322 -12.38 -2.36 -13.99
N LYS A 323 -13.49 -1.65 -13.73
CA LYS A 323 -13.87 -0.44 -14.46
C LYS A 323 -12.86 0.69 -14.25
N THR A 324 -12.44 0.92 -13.01
CA THR A 324 -11.48 1.98 -12.68
C THR A 324 -10.10 1.65 -13.25
N ARG A 325 -9.65 0.39 -13.20
CA ARG A 325 -8.42 -0.06 -13.85
C ARG A 325 -8.41 0.22 -15.34
N GLU A 326 -9.52 -0.06 -16.04
CA GLU A 326 -9.62 0.21 -17.49
C GLU A 326 -9.53 1.69 -17.81
N LYS A 327 -10.10 2.54 -16.94
CA LYS A 327 -10.01 4.00 -17.07
C LYS A 327 -8.57 4.50 -16.86
N ASN A 328 -7.94 4.09 -15.78
CA ASN A 328 -6.70 4.70 -15.29
C ASN A 328 -5.43 3.97 -15.73
N ARG A 329 -5.46 2.64 -15.86
CA ARG A 329 -4.35 1.79 -16.34
C ARG A 329 -3.01 2.09 -15.67
N ARG A 330 -3.02 2.22 -14.35
CA ARG A 330 -1.81 2.56 -13.57
C ARG A 330 -0.83 1.38 -13.49
N LEU A 331 0.44 1.73 -13.57
CA LEU A 331 1.57 0.81 -13.44
C LEU A 331 2.45 1.25 -12.29
#